data_cdfd07dfa651768cee619b1a050004de
#
_entry.id   cdfd07dfa651768cee619b1a050004de
#
_cell.length_a   1.000
_cell.length_b   1.000
_cell.length_c   1.000
_cell.angle_alpha   90.00
_cell.angle_beta   90.00
_cell.angle_gamma   90.00
#
_symmetry.space_group_name_H-M   'P 1'
#
loop_
_entity.id
_entity.type
_entity.pdbx_description
1 polymer ?
#
loop_
_entity_poly.entity_id
_entity_poly.type
_entity_poly.pdbx_seq_one_letter_code
_entity_poly.pdbx_strand_id
1 'polypeptide(L)'
;MATVSNVQPKAPKSLVYTAIVSGLIAFVLLVFTPFLPVNQVQSKISWPQQGSVASVNAPLISLAPQDVSLTIPLSAVDELRDGQTTILSTLPESSKEATDRGLFITAPEGGLVVSSLNDVVFELTPDEVRSLPADARLEIRQTDEGMTAAIPGTTFVEESDDDYRPQLTGLYTELKPEASQKLIDAGLTATVDVNSRFTSSPTTVKLLSMVGGLVAALIGLWALRRLDRYDGKHLPAFGPRWRTFTLLDAVVLAILAFWHVFGANTSDDGFLLTMARVSNDSDYMANYYRWYGVPEAPFGSPFYDVLALLSKVTTASMWMRLPTLLAAVLTWWILSREILPRLGSVVADRKVAHWTAAFVFLAFWLPYNNGLRPEPIIALGVIATWAMFERSIASGRLAPAAWGTVT
;
A
#
# COMPACT_ATOMS: atom_id res chain seq x y z
N MET A 1 32.38 -60.84 -13.10
CA MET A 1 31.87 -59.46 -13.16
C MET A 1 30.51 -59.47 -12.51
N ALA A 2 30.40 -59.05 -11.28
CA ALA A 2 29.13 -58.99 -10.57
C ALA A 2 28.43 -57.66 -10.95
N THR A 3 27.29 -57.75 -11.63
CA THR A 3 26.43 -56.62 -11.90
C THR A 3 25.83 -56.13 -10.60
N VAL A 4 26.38 -55.07 -10.00
CA VAL A 4 25.77 -54.36 -8.90
C VAL A 4 24.47 -53.72 -9.45
N SER A 5 23.34 -54.36 -9.16
CA SER A 5 22.04 -53.80 -9.43
C SER A 5 21.90 -52.56 -8.51
N ASN A 6 22.02 -51.38 -9.08
CA ASN A 6 21.71 -50.11 -8.41
C ASN A 6 20.21 -50.02 -8.15
N VAL A 7 19.78 -50.69 -7.07
CA VAL A 7 18.40 -50.53 -6.57
C VAL A 7 18.32 -49.13 -5.96
N GLN A 8 17.78 -48.21 -6.73
CA GLN A 8 17.49 -46.87 -6.19
C GLN A 8 16.58 -47.01 -4.97
N PRO A 9 16.91 -46.38 -3.84
CA PRO A 9 16.06 -46.46 -2.67
C PRO A 9 14.70 -45.83 -2.97
N LYS A 10 13.63 -46.62 -2.83
CA LYS A 10 12.28 -46.12 -3.00
C LYS A 10 12.01 -45.04 -1.92
N ALA A 11 11.49 -43.92 -2.38
CA ALA A 11 11.07 -42.83 -1.48
C ALA A 11 10.08 -43.36 -0.42
N PRO A 12 10.16 -42.90 0.84
CA PRO A 12 9.24 -43.30 1.89
C PRO A 12 7.80 -42.92 1.52
N LYS A 13 6.87 -43.85 1.62
CA LYS A 13 5.45 -43.62 1.36
C LYS A 13 4.89 -42.44 2.17
N SER A 14 5.35 -42.32 3.43
CA SER A 14 4.96 -41.21 4.31
C SER A 14 5.27 -39.83 3.66
N LEU A 15 6.45 -39.69 3.06
CA LEU A 15 6.84 -38.41 2.41
C LEU A 15 6.00 -38.10 1.17
N VAL A 16 5.62 -39.14 0.41
CA VAL A 16 4.70 -38.99 -0.73
C VAL A 16 3.31 -38.56 -0.26
N TYR A 17 2.80 -39.22 0.80
CA TYR A 17 1.52 -38.79 1.38
C TYR A 17 1.57 -37.38 1.96
N THR A 18 2.65 -37.01 2.64
CA THR A 18 2.83 -35.63 3.13
C THR A 18 2.75 -34.64 1.97
N ALA A 19 3.45 -34.88 0.86
CA ALA A 19 3.40 -33.98 -0.30
C ALA A 19 1.98 -33.86 -0.90
N ILE A 20 1.29 -35.00 -1.07
CA ILE A 20 -0.06 -35.03 -1.65
C ILE A 20 -1.07 -34.35 -0.72
N VAL A 21 -1.10 -34.74 0.57
CA VAL A 21 -2.09 -34.25 1.51
C VAL A 21 -1.89 -32.76 1.79
N SER A 22 -0.65 -32.34 2.01
CA SER A 22 -0.38 -30.91 2.24
C SER A 22 -0.61 -30.05 0.99
N GLY A 23 -0.30 -30.56 -0.19
CA GLY A 23 -0.63 -29.90 -1.45
C GLY A 23 -2.13 -29.77 -1.68
N LEU A 24 -2.90 -30.81 -1.38
CA LEU A 24 -4.37 -30.78 -1.48
C LEU A 24 -4.97 -29.80 -0.45
N ILE A 25 -4.50 -29.81 0.79
CA ILE A 25 -4.96 -28.88 1.82
C ILE A 25 -4.63 -27.43 1.41
N ALA A 26 -3.40 -27.18 0.94
CA ALA A 26 -3.02 -25.86 0.43
C ALA A 26 -3.92 -25.40 -0.70
N PHE A 27 -4.16 -26.26 -1.69
CA PHE A 27 -5.02 -25.97 -2.82
C PHE A 27 -6.44 -25.63 -2.36
N VAL A 28 -7.07 -26.47 -1.54
CA VAL A 28 -8.43 -26.25 -1.06
C VAL A 28 -8.53 -24.95 -0.27
N LEU A 29 -7.64 -24.75 0.72
CA LEU A 29 -7.67 -23.53 1.55
C LEU A 29 -7.45 -22.27 0.75
N LEU A 30 -6.46 -22.24 -0.15
CA LEU A 30 -6.13 -21.04 -0.93
C LEU A 30 -7.19 -20.74 -1.99
N VAL A 31 -7.73 -21.75 -2.67
CA VAL A 31 -8.77 -21.56 -3.68
C VAL A 31 -10.08 -21.08 -3.06
N PHE A 32 -10.43 -21.56 -1.87
CA PHE A 32 -11.67 -21.12 -1.21
C PHE A 32 -11.51 -19.85 -0.36
N THR A 33 -10.29 -19.40 -0.08
CA THR A 33 -10.03 -18.15 0.68
C THR A 33 -10.79 -16.93 0.12
N PRO A 34 -10.87 -16.66 -1.19
CA PRO A 34 -11.63 -15.52 -1.71
C PRO A 34 -13.11 -15.53 -1.33
N PHE A 35 -13.70 -16.70 -1.22
CA PHE A 35 -15.13 -16.88 -0.92
C PHE A 35 -15.47 -16.81 0.57
N LEU A 36 -14.44 -16.79 1.44
CA LEU A 36 -14.67 -16.70 2.88
C LEU A 36 -15.05 -15.26 3.26
N PRO A 37 -15.92 -15.11 4.30
CA PRO A 37 -16.40 -13.81 4.72
C PRO A 37 -15.29 -12.88 5.16
N VAL A 38 -15.53 -11.59 4.95
CA VAL A 38 -14.68 -10.48 5.39
C VAL A 38 -15.45 -9.59 6.35
N ASN A 39 -14.73 -8.91 7.25
CA ASN A 39 -15.28 -7.79 7.99
C ASN A 39 -15.14 -6.54 7.13
N GLN A 40 -16.26 -5.88 6.82
CA GLN A 40 -16.20 -4.56 6.22
C GLN A 40 -15.58 -3.60 7.23
N VAL A 41 -14.52 -2.92 6.83
CA VAL A 41 -13.85 -1.93 7.69
C VAL A 41 -14.28 -0.55 7.25
N GLN A 42 -14.86 0.19 8.19
CA GLN A 42 -15.12 1.62 8.01
C GLN A 42 -13.78 2.34 8.14
N SER A 43 -13.35 3.03 7.09
CA SER A 43 -12.17 3.87 7.17
C SER A 43 -12.48 5.14 7.95
N LYS A 44 -11.56 5.51 8.83
CA LYS A 44 -11.73 6.65 9.74
C LYS A 44 -10.46 7.50 9.72
N ILE A 45 -10.63 8.79 9.54
CA ILE A 45 -9.58 9.76 9.76
C ILE A 45 -9.79 10.36 11.13
N SER A 46 -8.79 10.25 11.98
CA SER A 46 -8.79 10.88 13.31
C SER A 46 -7.72 11.97 13.37
N TRP A 47 -8.02 13.08 13.99
CA TRP A 47 -7.12 14.19 14.19
C TRP A 47 -7.40 14.83 15.58
N PRO A 48 -6.40 15.29 16.31
CA PRO A 48 -4.96 15.28 16.06
C PRO A 48 -4.33 13.89 16.00
N GLN A 49 -3.22 13.75 15.28
CA GLN A 49 -2.49 12.49 15.17
C GLN A 49 -1.17 12.52 15.91
N GLN A 50 -0.83 11.41 16.56
CA GLN A 50 0.46 11.24 17.26
C GLN A 50 0.80 12.39 18.24
N GLY A 51 -0.24 12.97 18.87
CA GLY A 51 -0.06 14.09 19.81
C GLY A 51 0.23 15.44 19.14
N SER A 52 0.02 15.57 17.84
CA SER A 52 0.30 16.81 17.07
C SER A 52 -0.95 17.29 16.32
N VAL A 53 -1.15 18.61 16.33
CA VAL A 53 -2.18 19.29 15.50
C VAL A 53 -1.71 19.56 14.06
N ALA A 54 -0.67 18.89 13.58
CA ALA A 54 -0.25 19.02 12.18
C ALA A 54 -1.37 18.61 11.21
N SER A 55 -1.40 19.25 10.04
CA SER A 55 -2.35 18.91 8.98
C SER A 55 -2.15 17.48 8.47
N VAL A 56 -3.26 16.78 8.19
CA VAL A 56 -3.30 15.41 7.65
C VAL A 56 -3.76 15.46 6.21
N ASN A 57 -2.96 14.93 5.28
CA ASN A 57 -3.30 14.85 3.86
C ASN A 57 -3.90 13.48 3.52
N ALA A 58 -5.08 13.45 2.94
CA ALA A 58 -5.78 12.24 2.53
C ALA A 58 -6.48 12.40 1.15
N PRO A 59 -5.76 12.82 0.10
CA PRO A 59 -6.37 13.25 -1.17
C PRO A 59 -7.01 12.13 -2.00
N LEU A 60 -6.82 10.87 -1.60
CA LEU A 60 -7.38 9.69 -2.29
C LEU A 60 -8.56 9.07 -1.55
N ILE A 61 -9.06 9.73 -0.53
CA ILE A 61 -10.25 9.27 0.21
C ILE A 61 -11.51 9.73 -0.51
N SER A 62 -12.63 9.03 -0.26
CA SER A 62 -13.93 9.32 -0.87
C SER A 62 -14.29 10.80 -0.76
N LEU A 63 -14.88 11.33 -1.80
CA LEU A 63 -15.26 12.74 -1.90
C LEU A 63 -16.27 13.19 -0.85
N ALA A 64 -17.16 12.30 -0.41
CA ALA A 64 -18.15 12.57 0.64
C ALA A 64 -17.89 11.68 1.85
N PRO A 65 -17.61 12.24 3.02
CA PRO A 65 -17.60 11.49 4.28
C PRO A 65 -18.99 10.98 4.61
N GLN A 66 -19.07 9.92 5.42
CA GLN A 66 -20.36 9.41 5.92
C GLN A 66 -20.80 10.09 7.22
N ASP A 67 -19.85 10.31 8.12
CA ASP A 67 -20.06 11.00 9.40
C ASP A 67 -18.83 11.89 9.66
N VAL A 68 -19.07 13.14 10.02
CA VAL A 68 -18.06 14.10 10.46
C VAL A 68 -18.40 14.50 11.88
N SER A 69 -17.51 14.23 12.81
CA SER A 69 -17.66 14.56 14.22
C SER A 69 -16.46 15.36 14.71
N LEU A 70 -16.69 16.60 15.12
CA LEU A 70 -15.67 17.54 15.53
C LEU A 70 -15.96 18.06 16.93
N THR A 71 -14.94 18.19 17.74
CA THR A 71 -14.96 18.88 19.03
C THR A 71 -13.85 19.92 19.04
N ILE A 72 -14.20 21.18 19.06
CA ILE A 72 -13.27 22.31 19.00
C ILE A 72 -13.37 23.09 20.32
N PRO A 73 -12.35 23.04 21.20
CA PRO A 73 -12.31 23.89 22.37
C PRO A 73 -12.21 25.36 21.94
N LEU A 74 -12.98 26.26 22.57
CA LEU A 74 -12.97 27.69 22.21
C LEU A 74 -11.58 28.32 22.43
N SER A 75 -10.74 27.75 23.31
CA SER A 75 -9.36 28.16 23.48
C SER A 75 -8.49 28.00 22.23
N ALA A 76 -8.96 27.25 21.19
CA ALA A 76 -8.27 27.15 19.92
C ALA A 76 -8.21 28.48 19.17
N VAL A 77 -9.14 29.38 19.41
CA VAL A 77 -9.15 30.74 18.82
C VAL A 77 -7.88 31.51 19.14
N ASP A 78 -7.35 31.36 20.35
CA ASP A 78 -6.11 32.04 20.81
C ASP A 78 -4.82 31.36 20.36
N GLU A 79 -4.91 30.14 19.81
CA GLU A 79 -3.76 29.32 19.46
C GLU A 79 -3.48 29.29 17.95
N LEU A 80 -4.06 30.22 17.20
CA LEU A 80 -3.75 30.42 15.78
C LEU A 80 -2.38 31.08 15.58
N ARG A 81 -1.74 30.79 14.46
CA ARG A 81 -0.52 31.49 14.04
C ARG A 81 -0.85 32.94 13.69
N ASP A 82 0.11 33.81 13.82
CA ASP A 82 -0.07 35.24 13.57
C ASP A 82 -0.60 35.52 12.15
N GLY A 83 -1.71 36.23 12.07
CA GLY A 83 -2.35 36.58 10.81
C GLY A 83 -3.15 35.46 10.14
N GLN A 84 -3.32 34.33 10.81
CA GLN A 84 -4.09 33.19 10.33
C GLN A 84 -5.45 33.10 11.05
N THR A 85 -6.41 32.50 10.38
CA THR A 85 -7.78 32.41 10.90
C THR A 85 -8.35 30.98 10.91
N THR A 86 -7.75 30.03 10.20
CA THR A 86 -8.31 28.69 9.99
C THR A 86 -7.93 27.75 11.12
N ILE A 87 -8.89 27.41 11.98
CA ILE A 87 -8.72 26.38 13.02
C ILE A 87 -8.66 25.01 12.39
N LEU A 88 -9.63 24.71 11.52
CA LEU A 88 -9.70 23.43 10.80
C LEU A 88 -10.44 23.59 9.47
N SER A 89 -9.93 22.92 8.43
CA SER A 89 -10.66 22.79 7.17
C SER A 89 -10.49 21.41 6.55
N THR A 90 -11.44 20.99 5.70
CA THR A 90 -11.42 19.71 5.00
C THR A 90 -10.76 19.80 3.61
N LEU A 91 -10.56 21.01 3.12
CA LEU A 91 -9.85 21.33 1.89
C LEU A 91 -8.80 22.42 2.16
N PRO A 92 -7.65 22.43 1.45
CA PRO A 92 -6.73 23.57 1.51
C PRO A 92 -7.41 24.84 0.98
N GLU A 93 -7.20 25.98 1.61
CA GLU A 93 -7.74 27.27 1.15
C GLU A 93 -7.36 27.61 -0.30
N SER A 94 -6.18 27.17 -0.72
CA SER A 94 -5.69 27.34 -2.09
C SER A 94 -6.39 26.49 -3.14
N SER A 95 -7.26 25.56 -2.74
CA SER A 95 -8.01 24.72 -3.67
C SER A 95 -9.06 25.53 -4.39
N LYS A 96 -9.25 25.26 -5.69
CA LYS A 96 -10.33 25.86 -6.47
C LYS A 96 -11.68 25.42 -5.87
N GLU A 97 -12.57 26.39 -5.66
CA GLU A 97 -13.91 26.15 -5.09
C GLU A 97 -13.85 25.53 -3.68
N ALA A 98 -12.80 25.84 -2.90
CA ALA A 98 -12.63 25.26 -1.57
C ALA A 98 -13.82 25.59 -0.64
N THR A 99 -14.27 26.82 -0.62
CA THR A 99 -15.43 27.29 0.18
C THR A 99 -16.74 26.65 -0.27
N ASP A 100 -16.94 26.48 -1.57
CA ASP A 100 -18.18 25.91 -2.12
C ASP A 100 -18.33 24.41 -1.82
N ARG A 101 -17.22 23.74 -1.43
CA ARG A 101 -17.16 22.28 -1.30
C ARG A 101 -16.69 21.77 0.05
N GLY A 102 -15.99 22.60 0.80
CA GLY A 102 -15.35 22.24 2.05
C GLY A 102 -16.14 22.65 3.30
N LEU A 103 -15.66 22.12 4.43
CA LEU A 103 -15.97 22.64 5.75
C LEU A 103 -14.80 23.50 6.23
N PHE A 104 -15.08 24.68 6.75
CA PHE A 104 -14.12 25.62 7.32
C PHE A 104 -14.59 26.06 8.71
N ILE A 105 -13.73 25.93 9.70
CA ILE A 105 -13.88 26.48 11.03
C ILE A 105 -12.83 27.57 11.16
N THR A 106 -13.27 28.81 11.21
CA THR A 106 -12.40 29.98 11.24
C THR A 106 -12.67 30.87 12.45
N ALA A 107 -11.68 31.63 12.87
CA ALA A 107 -11.78 32.57 13.99
C ALA A 107 -11.44 34.01 13.54
N PRO A 108 -12.28 34.66 12.73
CA PRO A 108 -12.07 36.05 12.33
C PRO A 108 -12.18 36.98 13.52
N GLU A 109 -11.17 37.84 13.72
CA GLU A 109 -11.16 38.87 14.77
C GLU A 109 -11.43 38.34 16.20
N GLY A 110 -11.22 37.04 16.46
CA GLY A 110 -11.47 36.40 17.75
C GLY A 110 -12.92 35.91 17.95
N GLY A 111 -13.75 35.95 16.93
CA GLY A 111 -15.02 35.24 16.86
C GLY A 111 -14.83 33.77 16.47
N LEU A 112 -15.89 33.08 16.12
CA LEU A 112 -15.87 31.71 15.61
C LEU A 112 -16.94 31.55 14.53
N VAL A 113 -16.53 31.11 13.34
CA VAL A 113 -17.43 30.89 12.21
C VAL A 113 -17.23 29.50 11.67
N VAL A 114 -18.31 28.77 11.49
CA VAL A 114 -18.34 27.47 10.79
C VAL A 114 -19.09 27.65 9.51
N SER A 115 -18.42 27.37 8.39
CA SER A 115 -19.05 27.34 7.07
C SER A 115 -18.91 25.97 6.46
N SER A 116 -19.97 25.46 5.85
CA SER A 116 -19.97 24.23 5.08
C SER A 116 -20.69 24.42 3.76
N LEU A 117 -20.08 24.00 2.65
CA LEU A 117 -20.65 24.11 1.31
C LEU A 117 -21.07 25.56 0.97
N ASN A 118 -20.25 26.53 1.40
CA ASN A 118 -20.46 27.98 1.22
C ASN A 118 -21.55 28.61 2.12
N ASP A 119 -22.24 27.83 2.96
CA ASP A 119 -23.21 28.34 3.91
C ASP A 119 -22.58 28.52 5.30
N VAL A 120 -22.88 29.61 5.97
CA VAL A 120 -22.53 29.80 7.38
C VAL A 120 -23.55 29.03 8.22
N VAL A 121 -23.06 27.96 8.85
CA VAL A 121 -23.91 27.01 9.60
C VAL A 121 -23.85 27.20 11.12
N PHE A 122 -22.88 27.98 11.61
CA PHE A 122 -22.79 28.38 13.01
C PHE A 122 -21.87 29.60 13.13
N GLU A 123 -22.23 30.55 13.99
CA GLU A 123 -21.43 31.77 14.18
C GLU A 123 -21.49 32.23 15.64
N LEU A 124 -20.34 32.69 16.18
CA LEU A 124 -20.21 33.39 17.43
C LEU A 124 -19.41 34.68 17.22
N THR A 125 -19.92 35.78 17.75
CA THR A 125 -19.19 37.04 17.82
C THR A 125 -18.03 36.97 18.82
N PRO A 126 -17.01 37.84 18.70
CA PRO A 126 -15.89 37.89 19.66
C PRO A 126 -16.36 38.10 21.12
N ASP A 127 -17.46 38.84 21.35
CA ASP A 127 -18.01 39.07 22.67
C ASP A 127 -18.67 37.83 23.24
N GLU A 128 -19.40 37.08 22.42
CA GLU A 128 -19.98 35.78 22.80
C GLU A 128 -18.91 34.77 23.16
N VAL A 129 -17.86 34.63 22.32
CA VAL A 129 -16.72 33.72 22.63
C VAL A 129 -16.11 34.06 23.99
N ARG A 130 -15.90 35.37 24.29
CA ARG A 130 -15.33 35.80 25.58
C ARG A 130 -16.29 35.64 26.78
N SER A 131 -17.58 35.59 26.54
CA SER A 131 -18.59 35.40 27.59
C SER A 131 -18.75 33.94 28.02
N LEU A 132 -18.29 33.00 27.21
CA LEU A 132 -18.41 31.57 27.48
C LEU A 132 -17.33 31.06 28.46
N PRO A 133 -17.61 29.95 29.17
CA PRO A 133 -16.63 29.33 30.06
C PRO A 133 -15.32 28.95 29.29
N ALA A 134 -14.19 29.02 29.98
CA ALA A 134 -12.89 28.71 29.39
C ALA A 134 -12.74 27.26 28.89
N ASP A 135 -13.54 26.35 29.38
CA ASP A 135 -13.65 24.95 29.02
C ASP A 135 -14.76 24.65 28.00
N ALA A 136 -15.43 25.69 27.50
CA ALA A 136 -16.48 25.55 26.50
C ALA A 136 -15.92 24.98 25.19
N ARG A 137 -16.71 24.13 24.54
CA ARG A 137 -16.34 23.43 23.30
C ARG A 137 -17.48 23.52 22.31
N LEU A 138 -17.16 23.77 21.05
CA LEU A 138 -18.10 23.60 19.95
C LEU A 138 -18.07 22.14 19.52
N GLU A 139 -19.21 21.48 19.50
CA GLU A 139 -19.41 20.13 18.98
C GLU A 139 -20.18 20.22 17.66
N ILE A 140 -19.63 19.63 16.60
CA ILE A 140 -20.23 19.60 15.27
C ILE A 140 -20.37 18.15 14.85
N ARG A 141 -21.55 17.80 14.36
CA ARG A 141 -21.79 16.52 13.71
C ARG A 141 -22.52 16.73 12.40
N GLN A 142 -22.02 16.09 11.34
CA GLN A 142 -22.62 16.12 10.00
C GLN A 142 -22.79 14.70 9.48
N THR A 143 -23.99 14.35 9.07
CA THR A 143 -24.38 13.07 8.49
C THR A 143 -25.20 13.31 7.22
N ASP A 144 -25.64 12.25 6.56
CA ASP A 144 -26.60 12.33 5.45
C ASP A 144 -28.02 12.66 5.92
N GLU A 145 -28.29 12.58 7.23
CA GLU A 145 -29.58 12.94 7.83
C GLU A 145 -29.64 14.40 8.26
N GLY A 146 -28.49 15.09 8.32
CA GLY A 146 -28.42 16.50 8.70
C GLY A 146 -27.16 16.88 9.48
N MET A 147 -27.19 18.07 10.07
CA MET A 147 -26.09 18.67 10.80
C MET A 147 -26.55 19.21 12.14
N THR A 148 -25.70 19.08 13.14
CA THR A 148 -25.83 19.76 14.44
C THR A 148 -24.54 20.47 14.78
N ALA A 149 -24.59 21.73 15.17
CA ALA A 149 -23.47 22.49 15.74
C ALA A 149 -23.92 23.09 17.06
N ALA A 150 -23.30 22.73 18.19
CA ALA A 150 -23.76 23.13 19.51
C ALA A 150 -22.59 23.37 20.47
N ILE A 151 -22.80 24.28 21.42
CA ILE A 151 -21.97 24.39 22.63
C ILE A 151 -22.76 23.82 23.83
N PRO A 152 -22.39 22.63 24.33
CA PRO A 152 -23.12 21.95 25.39
C PRO A 152 -23.31 22.81 26.62
N GLY A 153 -24.54 22.79 27.16
CA GLY A 153 -24.88 23.56 28.36
C GLY A 153 -25.20 25.05 28.11
N THR A 154 -25.31 25.45 26.86
CA THR A 154 -25.65 26.81 26.43
C THR A 154 -26.90 26.83 25.54
N THR A 155 -27.30 28.03 25.10
CA THR A 155 -28.37 28.23 24.10
C THR A 155 -27.85 28.30 22.68
N PHE A 156 -26.53 28.17 22.47
CA PHE A 156 -25.91 28.17 21.14
C PHE A 156 -26.01 26.77 20.53
N VAL A 157 -27.08 26.55 19.78
CA VAL A 157 -27.39 25.30 19.08
C VAL A 157 -28.00 25.65 17.74
N GLU A 158 -27.39 25.11 16.67
CA GLU A 158 -27.90 25.16 15.29
C GLU A 158 -28.10 23.74 14.79
N GLU A 159 -29.27 23.46 14.23
CA GLU A 159 -29.62 22.16 13.65
C GLU A 159 -30.19 22.36 12.25
N SER A 160 -29.83 21.48 11.31
CA SER A 160 -30.40 21.45 9.98
C SER A 160 -30.55 20.02 9.49
N ASP A 161 -31.64 19.75 8.77
CA ASP A 161 -31.90 18.47 8.10
C ASP A 161 -31.23 18.37 6.73
N ASP A 162 -30.50 19.41 6.30
CA ASP A 162 -29.80 19.42 5.03
C ASP A 162 -28.46 18.68 5.12
N ASP A 163 -28.04 18.04 4.01
CA ASP A 163 -26.76 17.34 3.90
C ASP A 163 -25.60 18.32 3.70
N TYR A 164 -24.95 18.70 4.78
CA TYR A 164 -23.78 19.57 4.79
C TYR A 164 -22.44 18.82 4.79
N ARG A 165 -22.42 17.53 4.45
CA ARG A 165 -21.16 16.76 4.39
C ARG A 165 -20.20 17.33 3.33
N PRO A 166 -19.03 17.79 3.74
CA PRO A 166 -18.08 18.47 2.85
C PRO A 166 -17.31 17.49 1.99
N GLN A 167 -16.68 17.99 0.93
CA GLN A 167 -15.57 17.28 0.29
C GLN A 167 -14.36 17.26 1.22
N LEU A 168 -13.60 16.16 1.15
CA LEU A 168 -12.45 15.92 2.01
C LEU A 168 -11.23 15.53 1.18
N THR A 169 -10.13 16.27 1.33
CA THR A 169 -8.80 15.87 0.84
C THR A 169 -7.77 15.77 1.97
N GLY A 170 -8.22 16.02 3.19
CA GLY A 170 -7.42 16.00 4.40
C GLY A 170 -8.07 16.80 5.51
N LEU A 171 -7.34 17.01 6.59
CA LEU A 171 -7.68 17.92 7.67
C LEU A 171 -6.55 18.93 7.79
N TYR A 172 -6.83 20.18 7.51
CA TYR A 172 -5.85 21.26 7.42
C TYR A 172 -6.05 22.25 8.54
N THR A 173 -4.98 22.76 9.11
CA THR A 173 -5.02 23.66 10.25
C THR A 173 -3.88 24.67 10.22
N GLU A 174 -4.14 25.83 10.82
CA GLU A 174 -3.18 26.90 11.04
C GLU A 174 -2.86 27.12 12.52
N LEU A 175 -3.27 26.18 13.38
CA LEU A 175 -2.94 26.18 14.79
C LEU A 175 -1.41 26.06 15.02
N LYS A 176 -0.94 26.61 16.11
CA LYS A 176 0.47 26.51 16.55
C LYS A 176 0.78 25.07 16.96
N PRO A 177 1.82 24.42 16.40
CA PRO A 177 2.21 23.08 16.82
C PRO A 177 2.55 22.97 18.32
N GLU A 178 3.03 24.05 18.91
CA GLU A 178 3.39 24.13 20.33
C GLU A 178 2.17 24.03 21.25
N ALA A 179 0.99 24.39 20.74
CA ALA A 179 -0.28 24.31 21.48
C ALA A 179 -0.90 22.90 21.45
N SER A 180 -0.30 21.93 20.72
CA SER A 180 -0.89 20.60 20.49
C SER A 180 -1.37 19.94 21.79
N GLN A 181 -0.49 19.81 22.78
CA GLN A 181 -0.85 19.13 24.03
C GLN A 181 -1.96 19.86 24.79
N LYS A 182 -1.90 21.18 24.87
CA LYS A 182 -2.93 22.01 25.52
C LYS A 182 -4.31 21.81 24.89
N LEU A 183 -4.35 21.82 23.54
CA LEU A 183 -5.62 21.68 22.80
C LEU A 183 -6.18 20.26 22.88
N ILE A 184 -5.32 19.24 22.83
CA ILE A 184 -5.72 17.83 22.99
C ILE A 184 -6.30 17.61 24.40
N ASP A 185 -5.62 18.12 25.43
CA ASP A 185 -6.11 18.01 26.81
C ASP A 185 -7.42 18.79 27.02
N ALA A 186 -7.63 19.87 26.28
CA ALA A 186 -8.89 20.60 26.22
C ALA A 186 -10.00 19.88 25.43
N GLY A 187 -9.71 18.75 24.77
CA GLY A 187 -10.65 17.90 24.07
C GLY A 187 -10.75 18.16 22.55
N LEU A 188 -9.74 18.81 21.95
CA LEU A 188 -9.70 18.98 20.50
C LEU A 188 -9.67 17.62 19.81
N THR A 189 -10.73 17.31 19.04
CA THR A 189 -10.80 16.09 18.23
C THR A 189 -11.56 16.34 16.93
N ALA A 190 -11.15 15.66 15.89
CA ALA A 190 -11.89 15.56 14.65
C ALA A 190 -11.87 14.11 14.19
N THR A 191 -13.02 13.58 13.85
CA THR A 191 -13.17 12.23 13.35
C THR A 191 -14.06 12.26 12.12
N VAL A 192 -13.57 11.65 11.05
CA VAL A 192 -14.31 11.55 9.79
C VAL A 192 -14.39 10.09 9.38
N ASP A 193 -15.59 9.55 9.34
CA ASP A 193 -15.87 8.24 8.78
C ASP A 193 -16.09 8.40 7.27
N VAL A 194 -15.31 7.65 6.47
CA VAL A 194 -15.38 7.73 5.02
C VAL A 194 -15.91 6.43 4.42
N ASN A 195 -16.48 6.52 3.23
CA ASN A 195 -16.98 5.34 2.53
C ASN A 195 -15.83 4.40 2.16
N SER A 196 -15.73 3.31 2.90
CA SER A 196 -14.72 2.28 2.74
C SER A 196 -15.26 0.98 2.15
N ARG A 197 -16.29 1.07 1.30
CA ARG A 197 -17.01 -0.11 0.75
C ARG A 197 -16.09 -1.18 0.14
N PHE A 198 -14.88 -0.83 -0.23
CA PHE A 198 -13.89 -1.76 -0.76
C PHE A 198 -12.78 -2.10 0.25
N THR A 199 -12.85 -1.57 1.46
CA THR A 199 -11.90 -1.89 2.52
C THR A 199 -12.48 -2.97 3.40
N SER A 200 -11.73 -4.04 3.57
CA SER A 200 -12.14 -5.15 4.41
C SER A 200 -10.94 -5.76 5.14
N SER A 201 -11.19 -6.31 6.32
CA SER A 201 -10.25 -7.15 7.03
C SER A 201 -10.70 -8.62 6.98
N PRO A 202 -9.78 -9.58 6.98
CA PRO A 202 -10.17 -10.99 7.00
C PRO A 202 -10.83 -11.33 8.32
N THR A 203 -11.94 -12.10 8.28
CA THR A 203 -12.47 -12.77 9.47
C THR A 203 -11.44 -13.78 10.00
N THR A 204 -11.61 -14.22 11.24
CA THR A 204 -10.76 -15.25 11.83
C THR A 204 -10.69 -16.52 10.96
N VAL A 205 -11.82 -16.94 10.39
CA VAL A 205 -11.89 -18.12 9.50
C VAL A 205 -11.06 -17.90 8.23
N LYS A 206 -11.18 -16.72 7.61
CA LYS A 206 -10.40 -16.34 6.41
C LYS A 206 -8.91 -16.25 6.73
N LEU A 207 -8.54 -15.66 7.87
CA LEU A 207 -7.15 -15.58 8.30
C LEU A 207 -6.55 -16.98 8.54
N LEU A 208 -7.28 -17.86 9.22
CA LEU A 208 -6.86 -19.26 9.44
C LEU A 208 -6.72 -20.01 8.11
N SER A 209 -7.60 -19.76 7.13
CA SER A 209 -7.49 -20.35 5.80
C SER A 209 -6.23 -19.85 5.07
N MET A 210 -5.93 -18.56 5.11
CA MET A 210 -4.73 -17.97 4.50
C MET A 210 -3.45 -18.54 5.12
N VAL A 211 -3.36 -18.49 6.46
CA VAL A 211 -2.18 -18.98 7.18
C VAL A 211 -2.05 -20.50 7.06
N GLY A 212 -3.14 -21.25 7.22
CA GLY A 212 -3.16 -22.70 7.07
C GLY A 212 -2.79 -23.13 5.65
N GLY A 213 -3.31 -22.46 4.63
CA GLY A 213 -2.96 -22.68 3.24
C GLY A 213 -1.48 -22.45 2.95
N LEU A 214 -0.93 -21.33 3.45
CA LEU A 214 0.49 -21.03 3.33
C LEU A 214 1.38 -22.07 4.01
N VAL A 215 1.06 -22.44 5.25
CA VAL A 215 1.79 -23.47 6.00
C VAL A 215 1.74 -24.81 5.28
N ALA A 216 0.57 -25.21 4.80
CA ALA A 216 0.40 -26.45 4.04
C ALA A 216 1.22 -26.41 2.73
N ALA A 217 1.23 -25.29 2.00
CA ALA A 217 2.06 -25.12 0.82
C ALA A 217 3.56 -25.26 1.12
N LEU A 218 4.04 -24.64 2.19
CA LEU A 218 5.45 -24.76 2.62
C LEU A 218 5.82 -26.20 3.00
N ILE A 219 4.93 -26.93 3.69
CA ILE A 219 5.13 -28.34 4.01
C ILE A 219 5.18 -29.16 2.71
N GLY A 220 4.28 -28.91 1.76
CA GLY A 220 4.27 -29.55 0.46
C GLY A 220 5.56 -29.32 -0.33
N LEU A 221 6.01 -28.08 -0.42
CA LEU A 221 7.26 -27.70 -1.07
C LEU A 221 8.48 -28.38 -0.40
N TRP A 222 8.50 -28.42 0.92
CA TRP A 222 9.54 -29.14 1.67
C TRP A 222 9.53 -30.63 1.35
N ALA A 223 8.37 -31.27 1.36
CA ALA A 223 8.22 -32.68 1.07
C ALA A 223 8.65 -33.01 -0.37
N LEU A 224 8.23 -32.21 -1.36
CA LEU A 224 8.66 -32.36 -2.76
C LEU A 224 10.18 -32.21 -2.92
N ARG A 225 10.77 -31.22 -2.24
CA ARG A 225 12.24 -31.04 -2.24
C ARG A 225 12.96 -32.23 -1.60
N ARG A 226 12.38 -32.86 -0.59
CA ARG A 226 12.92 -34.08 0.00
C ARG A 226 12.79 -35.29 -0.94
N LEU A 227 11.64 -35.44 -1.60
CA LEU A 227 11.41 -36.48 -2.61
C LEU A 227 12.40 -36.36 -3.77
N ASP A 228 12.63 -35.17 -4.29
CA ASP A 228 13.59 -34.92 -5.35
C ASP A 228 15.04 -35.31 -5.02
N ARG A 229 15.37 -35.50 -3.73
CA ARG A 229 16.71 -35.91 -3.30
C ARG A 229 16.90 -37.45 -3.24
N TYR A 230 15.80 -38.21 -3.32
CA TYR A 230 15.87 -39.67 -3.25
C TYR A 230 16.44 -40.36 -4.49
N ASP A 231 16.54 -39.64 -5.61
CA ASP A 231 17.19 -40.11 -6.83
C ASP A 231 18.74 -40.07 -6.74
N GLY A 232 19.29 -39.61 -5.60
CA GLY A 232 20.74 -39.48 -5.37
C GLY A 232 21.42 -38.35 -6.13
N LYS A 233 20.69 -37.58 -6.95
CA LYS A 233 21.22 -36.45 -7.71
C LYS A 233 21.01 -35.17 -6.93
N HIS A 234 22.06 -34.58 -6.43
CA HIS A 234 22.01 -33.24 -5.81
C HIS A 234 22.12 -32.15 -6.89
N LEU A 235 20.99 -31.58 -7.29
CA LEU A 235 21.02 -30.35 -8.08
C LEU A 235 21.05 -29.18 -7.11
N PRO A 236 22.07 -28.31 -7.17
CA PRO A 236 22.10 -27.10 -6.38
C PRO A 236 20.93 -26.20 -6.74
N ALA A 237 20.40 -25.46 -5.78
CA ALA A 237 19.33 -24.49 -6.00
C ALA A 237 19.73 -23.47 -7.07
N PHE A 238 20.99 -23.09 -7.08
CA PHE A 238 21.61 -22.24 -8.09
C PHE A 238 22.82 -22.94 -8.70
N GLY A 239 22.86 -23.04 -10.02
CA GLY A 239 24.00 -23.65 -10.75
C GLY A 239 25.26 -22.76 -10.66
N PRO A 240 26.43 -23.29 -11.08
CA PRO A 240 27.69 -22.52 -11.07
C PRO A 240 27.61 -21.20 -11.81
N ARG A 241 26.80 -21.11 -12.87
CA ARG A 241 26.59 -19.90 -13.68
C ARG A 241 26.03 -18.72 -12.84
N TRP A 242 25.31 -18.98 -11.76
CA TRP A 242 24.80 -17.94 -10.88
C TRP A 242 25.87 -17.14 -10.15
N ARG A 243 27.05 -17.74 -10.00
CA ARG A 243 28.21 -17.14 -9.32
C ARG A 243 29.18 -16.47 -10.29
N THR A 244 28.99 -16.63 -11.61
CA THR A 244 29.82 -15.97 -12.59
C THR A 244 29.41 -14.53 -12.79
N PHE A 245 30.37 -13.63 -12.87
CA PHE A 245 30.17 -12.22 -13.17
C PHE A 245 30.93 -11.88 -14.45
N THR A 246 30.26 -11.25 -15.40
CA THR A 246 30.80 -10.92 -16.70
C THR A 246 30.91 -9.40 -16.91
N LEU A 247 31.71 -8.98 -17.91
CA LEU A 247 31.73 -7.56 -18.28
C LEU A 247 30.34 -7.04 -18.68
N LEU A 248 29.54 -7.88 -19.35
CA LEU A 248 28.17 -7.52 -19.73
C LEU A 248 27.31 -7.25 -18.52
N ASP A 249 27.43 -8.03 -17.42
CA ASP A 249 26.73 -7.79 -16.19
C ASP A 249 27.13 -6.44 -15.58
N ALA A 250 28.43 -6.14 -15.59
CA ALA A 250 28.91 -4.85 -15.10
C ALA A 250 28.29 -3.69 -15.89
N VAL A 251 28.22 -3.81 -17.22
CA VAL A 251 27.58 -2.78 -18.08
C VAL A 251 26.09 -2.63 -17.78
N VAL A 252 25.35 -3.75 -17.73
CA VAL A 252 23.92 -3.71 -17.44
C VAL A 252 23.65 -3.10 -16.05
N LEU A 253 24.37 -3.54 -15.03
CA LEU A 253 24.22 -3.01 -13.67
C LEU A 253 24.60 -1.54 -13.57
N ALA A 254 25.66 -1.11 -14.26
CA ALA A 254 26.06 0.30 -14.29
C ALA A 254 24.97 1.17 -14.94
N ILE A 255 24.37 0.70 -16.05
CA ILE A 255 23.29 1.42 -16.71
C ILE A 255 22.05 1.48 -15.81
N LEU A 256 21.67 0.37 -15.17
CA LEU A 256 20.52 0.34 -14.22
C LEU A 256 20.77 1.28 -13.04
N ALA A 257 21.97 1.25 -12.46
CA ALA A 257 22.32 2.14 -11.34
C ALA A 257 22.32 3.62 -11.76
N PHE A 258 22.90 3.91 -12.93
CA PHE A 258 22.87 5.27 -13.49
C PHE A 258 21.42 5.74 -13.70
N TRP A 259 20.59 4.91 -14.34
CA TRP A 259 19.20 5.26 -14.60
C TRP A 259 18.36 5.38 -13.34
N HIS A 260 18.66 4.58 -12.32
CA HIS A 260 18.02 4.69 -11.02
C HIS A 260 18.23 6.08 -10.39
N VAL A 261 19.41 6.66 -10.57
CA VAL A 261 19.72 8.00 -10.03
C VAL A 261 19.19 9.13 -10.92
N PHE A 262 19.43 9.03 -12.24
CA PHE A 262 19.19 10.12 -13.19
C PHE A 262 17.96 9.93 -14.07
N GLY A 263 17.39 8.72 -14.11
CA GLY A 263 16.23 8.42 -14.94
C GLY A 263 14.96 9.10 -14.43
N ALA A 264 14.09 9.47 -15.36
CA ALA A 264 12.80 10.07 -15.07
C ALA A 264 11.91 9.12 -14.26
N ASN A 265 11.03 9.70 -13.45
CA ASN A 265 9.92 8.99 -12.84
C ASN A 265 8.89 8.58 -13.92
N THR A 266 8.09 7.56 -13.62
CA THR A 266 6.95 7.20 -14.48
C THR A 266 5.76 8.14 -14.22
N SER A 267 4.83 8.20 -15.18
CA SER A 267 3.66 9.09 -15.09
C SER A 267 2.77 8.84 -13.87
N ASP A 268 2.76 7.61 -13.35
CA ASP A 268 1.89 7.22 -12.23
C ASP A 268 2.58 7.30 -10.85
N ASP A 269 3.88 7.61 -10.82
CA ASP A 269 4.67 7.59 -9.58
C ASP A 269 4.12 8.57 -8.52
N GLY A 270 3.63 9.75 -8.96
CA GLY A 270 3.02 10.72 -8.05
C GLY A 270 1.76 10.17 -7.38
N PHE A 271 0.90 9.49 -8.15
CA PHE A 271 -0.30 8.86 -7.64
C PHE A 271 0.03 7.71 -6.67
N LEU A 272 0.95 6.83 -7.04
CA LEU A 272 1.35 5.68 -6.22
C LEU A 272 2.04 6.11 -4.92
N LEU A 273 2.88 7.14 -4.98
CA LEU A 273 3.48 7.73 -3.79
C LEU A 273 2.43 8.36 -2.86
N THR A 274 1.43 9.03 -3.45
CA THR A 274 0.33 9.60 -2.67
C THR A 274 -0.48 8.52 -1.97
N MET A 275 -0.81 7.41 -2.65
CA MET A 275 -1.46 6.25 -2.01
C MET A 275 -0.65 5.72 -0.82
N ALA A 276 0.66 5.56 -0.99
CA ALA A 276 1.55 5.08 0.07
C ALA A 276 1.57 6.02 1.28
N ARG A 277 1.61 7.34 1.06
CA ARG A 277 1.58 8.35 2.13
C ARG A 277 0.25 8.40 2.84
N VAL A 278 -0.85 8.47 2.08
CA VAL A 278 -2.21 8.53 2.63
C VAL A 278 -2.51 7.31 3.49
N SER A 279 -2.02 6.12 3.11
CA SER A 279 -2.22 4.91 3.92
C SER A 279 -1.57 4.99 5.30
N ASN A 280 -0.49 5.76 5.45
CA ASN A 280 0.15 5.96 6.74
C ASN A 280 -0.60 6.94 7.64
N ASP A 281 -1.32 7.90 7.04
CA ASP A 281 -2.04 8.96 7.75
C ASP A 281 -3.50 8.56 8.06
N SER A 282 -4.08 7.68 7.24
CA SER A 282 -5.49 7.27 7.34
C SER A 282 -5.72 5.83 7.77
N ASP A 283 -4.65 5.07 8.06
CA ASP A 283 -4.68 3.61 8.32
C ASP A 283 -5.42 2.81 7.22
N TYR A 284 -5.48 3.36 6.02
CA TYR A 284 -6.24 2.84 4.89
C TYR A 284 -5.46 2.91 3.60
N MET A 285 -5.22 1.76 2.96
CA MET A 285 -4.67 1.73 1.60
C MET A 285 -5.78 2.00 0.60
N ALA A 286 -5.76 3.18 -0.02
CA ALA A 286 -6.66 3.53 -1.11
C ALA A 286 -6.36 2.64 -2.33
N ASN A 287 -7.06 1.52 -2.44
CA ASN A 287 -6.95 0.64 -3.58
C ASN A 287 -7.62 1.29 -4.79
N TYR A 288 -6.82 1.90 -5.66
CA TYR A 288 -7.24 2.30 -7.01
C TYR A 288 -8.66 2.86 -7.12
N TYR A 289 -8.97 3.82 -6.29
CA TYR A 289 -10.23 4.55 -6.38
C TYR A 289 -10.13 5.63 -7.47
N ARG A 290 -9.50 5.29 -8.59
CA ARG A 290 -9.06 6.24 -9.60
C ARG A 290 -10.19 6.67 -10.53
N TRP A 291 -11.02 5.70 -10.92
CA TRP A 291 -12.06 5.90 -11.91
C TRP A 291 -13.37 5.34 -11.40
N TYR A 292 -14.44 6.11 -11.45
CA TYR A 292 -15.81 5.64 -11.15
C TYR A 292 -16.00 4.98 -9.78
N GLY A 293 -15.06 5.14 -8.86
CA GLY A 293 -15.11 4.49 -7.56
C GLY A 293 -14.98 2.96 -7.61
N VAL A 294 -14.41 2.41 -8.68
CA VAL A 294 -14.16 0.97 -8.82
C VAL A 294 -12.68 0.68 -8.57
N PRO A 295 -12.32 -0.25 -7.67
CA PRO A 295 -10.94 -0.63 -7.45
C PRO A 295 -10.40 -1.37 -8.68
N GLU A 296 -9.22 -0.98 -9.18
CA GLU A 296 -8.54 -1.67 -10.27
C GLU A 296 -7.99 -3.04 -9.84
N ALA A 297 -7.71 -3.19 -8.55
CA ALA A 297 -7.22 -4.43 -7.96
C ALA A 297 -8.07 -4.81 -6.74
N PRO A 298 -9.20 -5.51 -6.92
CA PRO A 298 -10.13 -5.84 -5.82
C PRO A 298 -9.51 -6.72 -4.73
N PHE A 299 -8.41 -7.40 -5.03
CA PHE A 299 -7.68 -8.23 -4.06
C PHE A 299 -6.54 -7.50 -3.36
N GLY A 300 -6.36 -6.20 -3.65
CA GLY A 300 -5.23 -5.40 -3.20
C GLY A 300 -3.94 -5.73 -3.95
N SER A 301 -2.91 -4.98 -3.66
CA SER A 301 -1.55 -5.23 -4.15
C SER A 301 -0.57 -5.14 -2.99
N PRO A 302 0.04 -6.25 -2.57
CA PRO A 302 1.04 -6.25 -1.50
C PRO A 302 2.22 -5.30 -1.79
N PHE A 303 2.45 -4.96 -3.05
CA PHE A 303 3.49 -4.02 -3.44
C PHE A 303 3.23 -2.60 -2.92
N TYR A 304 1.97 -2.16 -2.86
CA TYR A 304 1.62 -0.85 -2.30
C TYR A 304 1.87 -0.78 -0.79
N ASP A 305 1.68 -1.87 -0.07
CA ASP A 305 2.04 -1.96 1.35
C ASP A 305 3.56 -1.84 1.55
N VAL A 306 4.36 -2.41 0.64
CA VAL A 306 5.82 -2.22 0.63
C VAL A 306 6.17 -0.75 0.40
N LEU A 307 5.51 -0.06 -0.54
CA LEU A 307 5.72 1.37 -0.76
C LEU A 307 5.31 2.20 0.47
N ALA A 308 4.20 1.88 1.11
CA ALA A 308 3.76 2.52 2.35
C ALA A 308 4.79 2.35 3.47
N LEU A 309 5.35 1.14 3.63
CA LEU A 309 6.42 0.89 4.59
C LEU A 309 7.70 1.69 4.28
N LEU A 310 8.10 1.76 3.02
CA LEU A 310 9.27 2.52 2.59
C LEU A 310 9.08 4.02 2.82
N SER A 311 7.88 4.55 2.57
CA SER A 311 7.57 5.98 2.75
C SER A 311 7.63 6.44 4.20
N LYS A 312 7.55 5.54 5.19
CA LYS A 312 7.80 5.85 6.61
C LYS A 312 9.25 6.25 6.91
N VAL A 313 10.19 5.83 6.06
CA VAL A 313 11.61 6.20 6.21
C VAL A 313 11.89 7.51 5.49
N THR A 314 11.56 7.57 4.20
CA THR A 314 11.67 8.78 3.37
C THR A 314 10.90 8.59 2.06
N THR A 315 10.42 9.71 1.50
CA THR A 315 9.77 9.76 0.19
C THR A 315 10.74 10.11 -0.95
N ALA A 316 12.05 10.10 -0.68
CA ALA A 316 13.07 10.37 -1.70
C ALA A 316 12.95 9.36 -2.85
N SER A 317 12.92 9.87 -4.10
CA SER A 317 12.66 9.07 -5.30
C SER A 317 13.60 7.85 -5.43
N MET A 318 14.89 8.03 -5.17
CA MET A 318 15.85 6.91 -5.22
C MET A 318 15.54 5.81 -4.18
N TRP A 319 15.10 6.19 -2.98
CA TRP A 319 14.72 5.23 -1.95
C TRP A 319 13.46 4.45 -2.33
N MET A 320 12.43 5.18 -2.75
CA MET A 320 11.14 4.58 -3.10
C MET A 320 11.22 3.63 -4.30
N ARG A 321 12.18 3.83 -5.22
CA ARG A 321 12.41 2.99 -6.40
C ARG A 321 13.35 1.81 -6.18
N LEU A 322 13.86 1.59 -4.97
CA LEU A 322 14.73 0.43 -4.67
C LEU A 322 14.10 -0.93 -5.02
N PRO A 323 12.81 -1.21 -4.74
CA PRO A 323 12.21 -2.49 -5.10
C PRO A 323 12.26 -2.78 -6.60
N THR A 324 12.03 -1.76 -7.43
CA THR A 324 12.06 -1.91 -8.90
C THR A 324 13.47 -2.06 -9.44
N LEU A 325 14.47 -1.42 -8.84
CA LEU A 325 15.87 -1.67 -9.14
C LEU A 325 16.27 -3.11 -8.79
N LEU A 326 15.88 -3.61 -7.62
CA LEU A 326 16.14 -4.99 -7.22
C LEU A 326 15.46 -5.99 -8.17
N ALA A 327 14.23 -5.70 -8.59
CA ALA A 327 13.53 -6.50 -9.59
C ALA A 327 14.29 -6.52 -10.93
N ALA A 328 14.83 -5.37 -11.37
CA ALA A 328 15.66 -5.27 -12.56
C ALA A 328 16.90 -6.18 -12.51
N VAL A 329 17.63 -6.08 -11.41
CA VAL A 329 18.85 -6.87 -11.20
C VAL A 329 18.52 -8.36 -11.20
N LEU A 330 17.49 -8.78 -10.47
CA LEU A 330 17.07 -10.18 -10.41
C LEU A 330 16.56 -10.69 -11.75
N THR A 331 15.77 -9.89 -12.47
CA THR A 331 15.28 -10.23 -13.81
C THR A 331 16.43 -10.43 -14.78
N TRP A 332 17.41 -9.53 -14.82
CA TRP A 332 18.62 -9.71 -15.63
C TRP A 332 19.38 -10.97 -15.23
N TRP A 333 19.51 -11.24 -13.92
CA TRP A 333 20.22 -12.42 -13.42
C TRP A 333 19.56 -13.72 -13.88
N ILE A 334 18.24 -13.82 -13.77
CA ILE A 334 17.46 -14.98 -14.25
C ILE A 334 17.57 -15.10 -15.77
N LEU A 335 17.34 -14.00 -16.49
CA LEU A 335 17.40 -13.97 -17.95
C LEU A 335 18.76 -14.51 -18.47
N SER A 336 19.84 -13.99 -17.94
CA SER A 336 21.19 -14.30 -18.41
C SER A 336 21.70 -15.67 -17.96
N ARG A 337 21.27 -16.20 -16.82
CA ARG A 337 21.77 -17.46 -16.23
C ARG A 337 20.85 -18.65 -16.44
N GLU A 338 19.56 -18.41 -16.52
CA GLU A 338 18.59 -19.49 -16.65
C GLU A 338 17.94 -19.55 -18.02
N ILE A 339 17.57 -18.42 -18.61
CA ILE A 339 16.80 -18.41 -19.86
C ILE A 339 17.70 -18.52 -21.08
N LEU A 340 18.64 -17.58 -21.26
CA LEU A 340 19.51 -17.57 -22.43
C LEU A 340 20.26 -18.89 -22.67
N PRO A 341 20.84 -19.57 -21.64
CA PRO A 341 21.50 -20.86 -21.84
C PRO A 341 20.56 -21.98 -22.32
N ARG A 342 19.25 -21.87 -22.07
CA ARG A 342 18.27 -22.89 -22.48
C ARG A 342 17.76 -22.72 -23.91
N LEU A 343 18.05 -21.59 -24.54
CA LEU A 343 17.71 -21.36 -25.95
C LEU A 343 18.59 -22.16 -26.96
N GLY A 344 19.46 -23.03 -26.43
CA GLY A 344 20.32 -23.88 -27.20
C GLY A 344 21.78 -23.37 -27.26
N SER A 345 22.69 -24.26 -27.61
CA SER A 345 24.15 -23.99 -27.60
C SER A 345 24.54 -22.82 -28.54
N VAL A 346 23.83 -22.66 -29.65
CA VAL A 346 24.06 -21.56 -30.60
C VAL A 346 23.83 -20.19 -29.93
N VAL A 347 22.90 -20.09 -29.04
CA VAL A 347 22.58 -18.84 -28.28
C VAL A 347 23.47 -18.73 -27.06
N ALA A 348 23.59 -19.82 -26.29
CA ALA A 348 24.31 -19.87 -25.01
C ALA A 348 25.78 -19.44 -25.15
N ASP A 349 26.46 -19.78 -26.25
CA ASP A 349 27.89 -19.58 -26.43
C ASP A 349 28.21 -18.30 -27.24
N ARG A 350 27.21 -17.62 -27.80
CA ARG A 350 27.44 -16.43 -28.64
C ARG A 350 27.29 -15.13 -27.85
N LYS A 351 28.38 -14.37 -27.79
CA LYS A 351 28.41 -13.02 -27.18
C LYS A 351 27.34 -12.10 -27.78
N VAL A 352 27.11 -12.15 -29.10
CA VAL A 352 26.10 -11.32 -29.77
C VAL A 352 24.73 -11.58 -29.20
N ALA A 353 24.32 -12.82 -28.94
CA ALA A 353 23.03 -13.14 -28.35
C ALA A 353 22.85 -12.54 -26.96
N HIS A 354 23.89 -12.62 -26.13
CA HIS A 354 23.85 -12.02 -24.78
C HIS A 354 23.78 -10.49 -24.82
N TRP A 355 24.53 -9.83 -25.72
CA TRP A 355 24.47 -8.38 -25.89
C TRP A 355 23.12 -7.93 -26.44
N THR A 356 22.52 -8.66 -27.39
CA THR A 356 21.19 -8.39 -27.92
C THR A 356 20.13 -8.51 -26.80
N ALA A 357 20.18 -9.56 -25.98
CA ALA A 357 19.27 -9.74 -24.88
C ALA A 357 19.41 -8.63 -23.84
N ALA A 358 20.64 -8.18 -23.52
CA ALA A 358 20.88 -7.06 -22.65
C ALA A 358 20.30 -5.75 -23.20
N PHE A 359 20.52 -5.50 -24.51
CA PHE A 359 19.96 -4.32 -25.17
C PHE A 359 18.42 -4.31 -25.13
N VAL A 360 17.79 -5.43 -25.50
CA VAL A 360 16.32 -5.55 -25.48
C VAL A 360 15.80 -5.40 -24.06
N PHE A 361 16.42 -6.06 -23.07
CA PHE A 361 16.05 -5.92 -21.67
C PHE A 361 16.11 -4.45 -21.22
N LEU A 362 17.20 -3.76 -21.46
CA LEU A 362 17.35 -2.36 -21.06
C LEU A 362 16.39 -1.44 -21.83
N ALA A 363 16.19 -1.67 -23.12
CA ALA A 363 15.27 -0.87 -23.94
C ALA A 363 13.83 -0.90 -23.43
N PHE A 364 13.39 -2.03 -22.88
CA PHE A 364 12.06 -2.14 -22.24
C PHE A 364 12.06 -1.73 -20.78
N TRP A 365 13.12 -2.04 -20.05
CA TRP A 365 13.14 -1.78 -18.61
C TRP A 365 13.24 -0.29 -18.25
N LEU A 366 14.16 0.42 -18.92
CA LEU A 366 14.46 1.81 -18.55
C LEU A 366 13.26 2.75 -18.67
N PRO A 367 12.46 2.75 -19.76
CA PRO A 367 11.36 3.68 -19.88
C PRO A 367 10.13 3.32 -19.04
N TYR A 368 9.89 2.04 -18.74
CA TYR A 368 8.61 1.58 -18.17
C TYR A 368 8.72 1.05 -16.73
N ASN A 369 9.88 0.57 -16.33
CA ASN A 369 10.02 -0.21 -15.10
C ASN A 369 10.95 0.45 -14.07
N ASN A 370 11.17 1.76 -14.14
CA ASN A 370 12.04 2.50 -13.23
C ASN A 370 11.29 3.30 -12.16
N GLY A 371 9.98 3.13 -12.05
CA GLY A 371 9.12 3.89 -11.14
C GLY A 371 8.62 3.07 -9.96
N LEU A 372 7.46 3.48 -9.45
CA LEU A 372 6.78 2.88 -8.30
C LEU A 372 5.70 1.86 -8.72
N ARG A 373 5.62 1.53 -9.99
CA ARG A 373 4.63 0.61 -10.54
C ARG A 373 4.89 -0.84 -10.12
N PRO A 374 3.85 -1.69 -10.01
CA PRO A 374 3.98 -3.10 -9.67
C PRO A 374 4.52 -3.96 -10.83
N GLU A 375 4.45 -3.48 -12.09
CA GLU A 375 4.83 -4.26 -13.29
C GLU A 375 6.26 -4.82 -13.25
N PRO A 376 7.29 -4.13 -12.71
CA PRO A 376 8.61 -4.72 -12.53
C PRO A 376 8.63 -5.98 -11.67
N ILE A 377 7.80 -6.01 -10.62
CA ILE A 377 7.68 -7.17 -9.73
C ILE A 377 6.93 -8.30 -10.45
N ILE A 378 5.88 -7.96 -11.22
CA ILE A 378 5.16 -8.93 -12.04
C ILE A 378 6.09 -9.53 -13.10
N ALA A 379 6.88 -8.70 -13.79
CA ALA A 379 7.86 -9.16 -14.79
C ALA A 379 8.90 -10.13 -14.17
N LEU A 380 9.39 -9.81 -12.97
CA LEU A 380 10.27 -10.69 -12.20
C LEU A 380 9.57 -12.01 -11.86
N GLY A 381 8.33 -11.97 -11.40
CA GLY A 381 7.53 -13.17 -11.08
C GLY A 381 7.35 -14.06 -12.31
N VAL A 382 6.96 -13.48 -13.45
CA VAL A 382 6.76 -14.23 -14.70
C VAL A 382 8.04 -14.93 -15.16
N ILE A 383 9.19 -14.23 -15.17
CA ILE A 383 10.44 -14.82 -15.62
C ILE A 383 10.98 -15.87 -14.62
N ALA A 384 10.75 -15.67 -13.32
CA ALA A 384 11.06 -16.65 -12.28
C ALA A 384 10.23 -17.92 -12.44
N THR A 385 8.92 -17.77 -12.63
CA THR A 385 7.99 -18.88 -12.91
C THR A 385 8.46 -19.68 -14.13
N TRP A 386 8.73 -19.02 -15.24
CA TRP A 386 9.22 -19.68 -16.43
C TRP A 386 10.53 -20.43 -16.19
N ALA A 387 11.51 -19.79 -15.56
CA ALA A 387 12.78 -20.43 -15.25
C ALA A 387 12.61 -21.67 -14.35
N MET A 388 11.67 -21.65 -13.41
CA MET A 388 11.38 -22.78 -12.54
C MET A 388 10.71 -23.94 -13.28
N PHE A 389 9.77 -23.68 -14.19
CA PHE A 389 9.17 -24.74 -15.02
C PHE A 389 10.21 -25.35 -15.98
N GLU A 390 10.99 -24.54 -16.67
CA GLU A 390 12.09 -25.02 -17.52
C GLU A 390 13.08 -25.89 -16.74
N ARG A 391 13.38 -25.48 -15.52
CA ARG A 391 14.26 -26.25 -14.64
C ARG A 391 13.62 -27.58 -14.21
N SER A 392 12.33 -27.61 -13.98
CA SER A 392 11.57 -28.83 -13.68
C SER A 392 11.62 -29.81 -14.86
N ILE A 393 11.34 -29.32 -16.07
CA ILE A 393 11.38 -30.12 -17.30
C ILE A 393 12.78 -30.70 -17.54
N ALA A 394 13.81 -29.85 -17.47
CA ALA A 394 15.20 -30.27 -17.73
C ALA A 394 15.74 -31.23 -16.69
N SER A 395 15.26 -31.23 -15.47
CA SER A 395 15.75 -32.06 -14.37
C SER A 395 14.86 -33.26 -14.05
N GLY A 396 13.62 -33.28 -14.54
CA GLY A 396 12.58 -34.25 -14.15
C GLY A 396 12.14 -34.14 -12.69
N ARG A 397 12.26 -32.95 -12.06
CA ARG A 397 11.99 -32.72 -10.65
C ARG A 397 10.71 -31.93 -10.43
N LEU A 398 9.99 -32.25 -9.36
CA LEU A 398 8.70 -31.65 -9.04
C LEU A 398 8.83 -30.34 -8.24
N ALA A 399 9.83 -30.24 -7.34
CA ALA A 399 9.97 -29.06 -6.49
C ALA A 399 10.15 -27.74 -7.27
N PRO A 400 10.95 -27.66 -8.36
CA PRO A 400 11.02 -26.44 -9.15
C PRO A 400 9.67 -26.03 -9.75
N ALA A 401 8.88 -27.00 -10.30
CA ALA A 401 7.54 -26.71 -10.82
C ALA A 401 6.63 -26.14 -9.73
N ALA A 402 6.62 -26.77 -8.55
CA ALA A 402 5.82 -26.29 -7.43
C ALA A 402 6.24 -24.89 -6.96
N TRP A 403 7.53 -24.57 -6.96
CA TRP A 403 7.98 -23.20 -6.71
C TRP A 403 7.51 -22.23 -7.79
N GLY A 404 7.54 -22.62 -9.08
CA GLY A 404 7.03 -21.83 -10.17
C GLY A 404 5.53 -21.53 -10.10
N THR A 405 4.74 -22.32 -9.38
CA THR A 405 3.31 -22.03 -9.16
C THR A 405 3.06 -21.06 -7.99
N VAL A 406 4.06 -20.80 -7.18
CA VAL A 406 3.98 -19.89 -6.01
C VAL A 406 4.56 -18.51 -6.31
N THR A 407 5.44 -18.41 -7.30
CA THR A 407 6.02 -17.13 -7.76
C THR A 407 5.13 -16.40 -8.73
#